data_874681c223f04b9bc8129602cdbf1626
#
_entry.id   874681c223f04b9bc8129602cdbf1626
#
_cell.length_a   1.000
_cell.length_b   1.000
_cell.length_c   1.000
_cell.angle_alpha   90.00
_cell.angle_beta   90.00
_cell.angle_gamma   90.00
#
_symmetry.space_group_name_H-M   'P 1'
#
loop_
_entity.id
_entity.type
_entity.pdbx_description
1 polymer ?
#
loop_
_entity_poly.entity_id
_entity_poly.type
_entity_poly.pdbx_seq_one_letter_code
_entity_poly.pdbx_strand_id
1 'polypeptide(L)'
;MGLPAYRPILRTPGLKALLAASVVARMPIGFETLGIVLLVRAATGSFAIAGAAAAAANVVAAMTAAPLGRLVDRFGQRWVIVPAAIWNAIALAALAAAGNLDAPAGALIPLAALTGVLPPISSCQRAILASLFSGPRLQSSYALEAIVQEAVFTGGPLIATVAAATGGPPAALYVAAGLTLLGTVSFARTRLSRAWRAPRVDRGRGGAMGAPGVRLLFVFALLAAISFGGFEVAVTAFAREHGVPNAAGVFLALWAIGSAAGGLIYGAHAWRHTPDIQINRVALVAAVAFLPAVATPNLWVLAPMAAIAGLAIAPLLSLLYTLIGELAPEGMVTEAFSWLSVAFPIGFGIGAALSGAVADGPGARAGIAIACLGVGIGALALVRWRSALRTSTPTSSAIQSVGERD
;
A
#
# COMPACT_ATOMS: atom_id res chain seq x y z
N MET A 1 -11.72 -5.19 -25.08
CA MET A 1 -10.32 -5.61 -24.75
C MET A 1 -10.18 -5.54 -23.24
N GLY A 2 -10.34 -6.64 -22.52
CA GLY A 2 -10.37 -6.59 -21.05
C GLY A 2 -9.72 -7.82 -20.45
N LEU A 3 -10.50 -8.80 -20.04
CA LEU A 3 -10.09 -10.04 -19.40
C LEU A 3 -9.00 -10.89 -20.11
N PRO A 4 -8.81 -10.84 -21.47
CA PRO A 4 -7.76 -11.60 -22.14
C PRO A 4 -6.33 -11.26 -21.69
N ALA A 5 -6.04 -10.01 -21.29
CA ALA A 5 -4.69 -9.62 -20.85
C ALA A 5 -4.25 -10.30 -19.54
N TYR A 6 -5.19 -10.57 -18.64
CA TYR A 6 -4.93 -11.21 -17.35
C TYR A 6 -4.87 -12.75 -17.44
N ARG A 7 -5.45 -13.33 -18.48
CA ARG A 7 -5.51 -14.78 -18.67
C ARG A 7 -4.14 -15.47 -18.71
N PRO A 8 -3.13 -14.95 -19.44
CA PRO A 8 -1.78 -15.52 -19.42
C PRO A 8 -1.13 -15.44 -18.04
N ILE A 9 -1.34 -14.35 -17.31
CA ILE A 9 -0.81 -14.14 -15.96
C ILE A 9 -1.40 -15.18 -15.01
N LEU A 10 -2.74 -15.32 -14.97
CA LEU A 10 -3.44 -16.26 -14.11
C LEU A 10 -3.23 -17.73 -14.49
N ARG A 11 -2.74 -18.02 -15.71
CA ARG A 11 -2.34 -19.36 -16.14
C ARG A 11 -0.93 -19.75 -15.72
N THR A 12 -0.12 -18.82 -15.20
CA THR A 12 1.21 -19.11 -14.68
C THR A 12 1.12 -20.12 -13.53
N PRO A 13 1.83 -21.26 -13.62
CA PRO A 13 1.74 -22.31 -12.61
C PRO A 13 2.10 -21.81 -11.20
N GLY A 14 1.22 -22.03 -10.24
CA GLY A 14 1.40 -21.64 -8.85
C GLY A 14 1.03 -20.19 -8.52
N LEU A 15 0.78 -19.33 -9.52
CA LEU A 15 0.48 -17.93 -9.25
C LEU A 15 -0.87 -17.72 -8.55
N LYS A 16 -1.91 -18.46 -8.94
CA LYS A 16 -3.22 -18.37 -8.26
C LYS A 16 -3.12 -18.70 -6.76
N ALA A 17 -2.37 -19.75 -6.43
CA ALA A 17 -2.16 -20.13 -5.03
C ALA A 17 -1.37 -19.04 -4.27
N LEU A 18 -0.35 -18.45 -4.90
CA LEU A 18 0.42 -17.35 -4.34
C LEU A 18 -0.49 -16.14 -4.06
N LEU A 19 -1.29 -15.71 -5.04
CA LEU A 19 -2.21 -14.57 -4.92
C LEU A 19 -3.25 -14.81 -3.83
N ALA A 20 -3.90 -15.98 -3.80
CA ALA A 20 -4.88 -16.32 -2.77
C ALA A 20 -4.28 -16.30 -1.36
N ALA A 21 -3.11 -16.93 -1.18
CA ALA A 21 -2.41 -16.91 0.10
C ALA A 21 -1.98 -15.50 0.51
N SER A 22 -1.56 -14.68 -0.45
CA SER A 22 -1.20 -13.28 -0.20
C SER A 22 -2.41 -12.44 0.24
N VAL A 23 -3.58 -12.60 -0.39
CA VAL A 23 -4.81 -11.91 0.02
C VAL A 23 -5.11 -12.25 1.48
N VAL A 24 -5.12 -13.52 1.86
CA VAL A 24 -5.39 -13.95 3.24
C VAL A 24 -4.38 -13.35 4.22
N ALA A 25 -3.08 -13.40 3.88
CA ALA A 25 -2.01 -12.87 4.73
C ALA A 25 -2.06 -11.34 4.91
N ARG A 26 -2.61 -10.63 3.95
CA ARG A 26 -2.66 -9.16 3.90
C ARG A 26 -3.96 -8.58 4.44
N MET A 27 -5.03 -9.38 4.54
CA MET A 27 -6.31 -8.91 5.09
C MET A 27 -6.17 -8.18 6.42
N PRO A 28 -5.36 -8.64 7.39
CA PRO A 28 -5.15 -7.93 8.65
C PRO A 28 -4.67 -6.50 8.49
N ILE A 29 -3.84 -6.20 7.49
CA ILE A 29 -3.34 -4.83 7.22
C ILE A 29 -4.50 -3.83 7.04
N GLY A 30 -5.63 -4.28 6.47
CA GLY A 30 -6.81 -3.44 6.26
C GLY A 30 -7.61 -3.16 7.52
N PHE A 31 -7.39 -3.88 8.64
CA PHE A 31 -8.24 -3.71 9.82
C PHE A 31 -7.54 -3.82 11.18
N GLU A 32 -6.27 -4.19 11.24
CA GLU A 32 -5.52 -4.36 12.50
C GLU A 32 -5.54 -3.08 13.33
N THR A 33 -5.27 -1.93 12.72
CA THR A 33 -5.33 -0.61 13.38
C THR A 33 -6.71 -0.33 13.98
N LEU A 34 -7.78 -0.63 13.25
CA LEU A 34 -9.15 -0.48 13.75
C LEU A 34 -9.42 -1.44 14.92
N GLY A 35 -8.97 -2.69 14.82
CA GLY A 35 -9.08 -3.69 15.90
C GLY A 35 -8.38 -3.23 17.18
N ILE A 36 -7.16 -2.67 17.07
CA ILE A 36 -6.43 -2.09 18.21
C ILE A 36 -7.24 -0.96 18.85
N VAL A 37 -7.75 -0.03 18.02
CA VAL A 37 -8.56 1.10 18.52
C VAL A 37 -9.81 0.63 19.25
N LEU A 38 -10.56 -0.32 18.68
CA LEU A 38 -11.77 -0.86 19.27
C LEU A 38 -11.48 -1.54 20.63
N LEU A 39 -10.44 -2.39 20.70
CA LEU A 39 -10.05 -3.07 21.92
C LEU A 39 -9.61 -2.10 23.01
N VAL A 40 -8.62 -1.22 22.70
CA VAL A 40 -8.05 -0.33 23.71
C VAL A 40 -9.08 0.71 24.17
N ARG A 41 -9.96 1.16 23.28
CA ARG A 41 -11.08 2.04 23.65
C ARG A 41 -12.06 1.34 24.61
N ALA A 42 -12.37 0.07 24.36
CA ALA A 42 -13.26 -0.71 25.22
C ALA A 42 -12.62 -0.92 26.61
N ALA A 43 -11.33 -1.25 26.68
CA ALA A 43 -10.61 -1.52 27.94
C ALA A 43 -10.35 -0.24 28.77
N THR A 44 -10.08 0.91 28.12
CA THR A 44 -9.63 2.13 28.83
C THR A 44 -10.67 3.24 28.91
N GLY A 45 -11.73 3.17 28.12
CA GLY A 45 -12.68 4.27 27.97
C GLY A 45 -12.15 5.49 27.20
N SER A 46 -10.88 5.49 26.72
CA SER A 46 -10.21 6.67 26.14
C SER A 46 -9.83 6.49 24.68
N PHE A 47 -10.32 7.40 23.80
CA PHE A 47 -9.86 7.44 22.41
C PHE A 47 -8.42 7.93 22.26
N ALA A 48 -7.94 8.76 23.19
CA ALA A 48 -6.56 9.24 23.18
C ALA A 48 -5.56 8.08 23.41
N ILE A 49 -5.85 7.18 24.38
CA ILE A 49 -5.03 6.00 24.65
C ILE A 49 -5.12 5.01 23.49
N ALA A 50 -6.31 4.79 22.93
CA ALA A 50 -6.51 3.94 21.77
C ALA A 50 -5.75 4.46 20.53
N GLY A 51 -5.78 5.76 20.29
CA GLY A 51 -5.01 6.40 19.23
C GLY A 51 -3.49 6.30 19.46
N ALA A 52 -3.03 6.48 20.69
CA ALA A 52 -1.61 6.30 21.03
C ALA A 52 -1.14 4.86 20.82
N ALA A 53 -1.95 3.86 21.17
CA ALA A 53 -1.65 2.45 20.93
C ALA A 53 -1.56 2.13 19.44
N ALA A 54 -2.52 2.59 18.63
CA ALA A 54 -2.51 2.43 17.19
C ALA A 54 -1.31 3.16 16.53
N ALA A 55 -0.99 4.36 16.99
CA ALA A 55 0.17 5.11 16.52
C ALA A 55 1.48 4.37 16.84
N ALA A 56 1.62 3.81 18.03
CA ALA A 56 2.80 3.03 18.43
C ALA A 56 3.00 1.80 17.53
N ALA A 57 1.92 1.05 17.20
CA ALA A 57 1.98 -0.05 16.26
C ALA A 57 2.44 0.40 14.87
N ASN A 58 1.86 1.49 14.34
CA ASN A 58 2.20 2.02 13.02
C ASN A 58 3.65 2.54 12.95
N VAL A 59 4.16 3.17 14.02
CA VAL A 59 5.57 3.60 14.09
C VAL A 59 6.51 2.40 14.00
N VAL A 60 6.26 1.34 14.76
CA VAL A 60 7.08 0.11 14.71
C VAL A 60 6.97 -0.55 13.33
N ALA A 61 5.78 -0.58 12.73
CA ALA A 61 5.59 -1.09 11.36
C ALA A 61 6.44 -0.33 10.34
N ALA A 62 6.45 1.01 10.41
CA ALA A 62 7.29 1.85 9.55
C ALA A 62 8.80 1.58 9.78
N MET A 63 9.23 1.47 11.04
CA MET A 63 10.64 1.22 11.38
C MET A 63 11.13 -0.16 10.96
N THR A 64 10.27 -1.18 10.97
CA THR A 64 10.65 -2.58 10.68
C THR A 64 10.48 -2.98 9.22
N ALA A 65 9.65 -2.28 8.43
CA ALA A 65 9.32 -2.66 7.07
C ALA A 65 10.55 -2.80 6.15
N ALA A 66 11.39 -1.77 6.05
CA ALA A 66 12.58 -1.81 5.19
C ALA A 66 13.67 -2.76 5.71
N PRO A 67 14.01 -2.81 7.02
CA PRO A 67 14.87 -3.85 7.57
C PRO A 67 14.40 -5.28 7.27
N LEU A 68 13.11 -5.59 7.44
CA LEU A 68 12.55 -6.91 7.10
C LEU A 68 12.68 -7.20 5.60
N GLY A 69 12.42 -6.23 4.73
CA GLY A 69 12.63 -6.35 3.29
C GLY A 69 14.08 -6.69 2.95
N ARG A 70 15.04 -6.02 3.59
CA ARG A 70 16.48 -6.28 3.46
C ARG A 70 16.87 -7.69 3.92
N LEU A 71 16.28 -8.16 5.02
CA LEU A 71 16.49 -9.52 5.51
C LEU A 71 15.92 -10.55 4.54
N VAL A 72 14.75 -10.29 3.93
CA VAL A 72 14.16 -11.14 2.89
C VAL A 72 15.09 -11.27 1.69
N ASP A 73 15.64 -10.16 1.20
CA ASP A 73 16.59 -10.15 0.09
C ASP A 73 17.90 -10.90 0.42
N ARG A 74 18.27 -10.94 1.71
CA ARG A 74 19.49 -11.63 2.17
C ARG A 74 19.31 -13.12 2.40
N PHE A 75 18.23 -13.51 3.08
CA PHE A 75 18.03 -14.86 3.60
C PHE A 75 16.96 -15.65 2.84
N GLY A 76 16.16 -14.97 1.99
CA GLY A 76 15.01 -15.53 1.29
C GLY A 76 13.71 -15.41 2.09
N GLN A 77 12.59 -15.42 1.37
CA GLN A 77 11.29 -15.04 1.91
C GLN A 77 10.87 -15.86 3.14
N ARG A 78 10.84 -17.19 3.04
CA ARG A 78 10.30 -18.05 4.11
C ARG A 78 10.98 -17.86 5.46
N TRP A 79 12.28 -17.59 5.45
CA TRP A 79 13.09 -17.49 6.67
C TRP A 79 12.86 -16.19 7.43
N VAL A 80 12.23 -15.22 6.82
CA VAL A 80 11.94 -13.91 7.41
C VAL A 80 10.44 -13.74 7.65
N ILE A 81 9.59 -14.06 6.63
CA ILE A 81 8.17 -13.80 6.76
C ILE A 81 7.47 -14.72 7.78
N VAL A 82 7.91 -15.99 7.90
CA VAL A 82 7.27 -16.91 8.86
C VAL A 82 7.56 -16.54 10.32
N PRO A 83 8.82 -16.27 10.74
CA PRO A 83 9.08 -15.76 12.08
C PRO A 83 8.39 -14.43 12.37
N ALA A 84 8.36 -13.50 11.41
CA ALA A 84 7.65 -12.23 11.57
C ALA A 84 6.13 -12.43 11.77
N ALA A 85 5.51 -13.38 11.04
CA ALA A 85 4.10 -13.70 11.20
C ALA A 85 3.79 -14.36 12.55
N ILE A 86 4.67 -15.25 13.03
CA ILE A 86 4.53 -15.86 14.36
C ILE A 86 4.61 -14.78 15.43
N TRP A 87 5.60 -13.88 15.32
CA TRP A 87 5.74 -12.75 16.23
C TRP A 87 4.48 -11.86 16.25
N ASN A 88 4.03 -11.42 15.08
CA ASN A 88 2.83 -10.57 14.94
C ASN A 88 1.59 -11.27 15.52
N ALA A 89 1.38 -12.56 15.22
CA ALA A 89 0.25 -13.31 15.73
C ALA A 89 0.27 -13.45 17.27
N ILE A 90 1.45 -13.70 17.85
CA ILE A 90 1.61 -13.75 19.32
C ILE A 90 1.34 -12.37 19.94
N ALA A 91 1.90 -11.30 19.36
CA ALA A 91 1.70 -9.94 19.84
C ALA A 91 0.22 -9.52 19.79
N LEU A 92 -0.48 -9.82 18.68
CA LEU A 92 -1.92 -9.58 18.55
C LEU A 92 -2.75 -10.36 19.57
N ALA A 93 -2.44 -11.64 19.76
CA ALA A 93 -3.12 -12.48 20.74
C ALA A 93 -2.86 -12.00 22.18
N ALA A 94 -1.62 -11.60 22.48
CA ALA A 94 -1.25 -11.04 23.79
C ALA A 94 -1.97 -9.71 24.07
N LEU A 95 -2.04 -8.82 23.06
CA LEU A 95 -2.78 -7.56 23.18
C LEU A 95 -4.29 -7.81 23.39
N ALA A 96 -4.86 -8.74 22.64
CA ALA A 96 -6.27 -9.13 22.78
C ALA A 96 -6.57 -9.71 24.17
N ALA A 97 -5.69 -10.58 24.68
CA ALA A 97 -5.82 -11.15 26.04
C ALA A 97 -5.67 -10.07 27.13
N ALA A 98 -4.70 -9.16 26.99
CA ALA A 98 -4.50 -8.06 27.93
C ALA A 98 -5.71 -7.12 27.98
N GLY A 99 -6.33 -6.83 26.83
CA GLY A 99 -7.57 -6.03 26.76
C GLY A 99 -8.75 -6.71 27.46
N ASN A 100 -8.85 -8.04 27.40
CA ASN A 100 -9.87 -8.81 28.12
C ASN A 100 -9.66 -8.82 29.64
N LEU A 101 -8.44 -8.60 30.09
CA LEU A 101 -8.06 -8.58 31.52
C LEU A 101 -8.02 -7.14 32.07
N ASP A 102 -8.59 -6.17 31.37
CA ASP A 102 -8.61 -4.74 31.72
C ASP A 102 -7.21 -4.20 32.08
N ALA A 103 -6.19 -4.63 31.33
CA ALA A 103 -4.82 -4.22 31.58
C ALA A 103 -4.67 -2.69 31.47
N PRO A 104 -3.80 -2.07 32.28
CA PRO A 104 -3.61 -0.63 32.25
C PRO A 104 -3.00 -0.15 30.92
N ALA A 105 -3.24 1.13 30.57
CA ALA A 105 -2.71 1.76 29.35
C ALA A 105 -1.19 1.57 29.20
N GLY A 106 -0.44 1.60 30.30
CA GLY A 106 1.01 1.36 30.33
C GLY A 106 1.44 -0.02 29.82
N ALA A 107 0.54 -1.01 29.83
CA ALA A 107 0.77 -2.33 29.24
C ALA A 107 0.21 -2.41 27.81
N LEU A 108 -0.96 -1.83 27.55
CA LEU A 108 -1.64 -1.93 26.24
C LEU A 108 -0.86 -1.22 25.13
N ILE A 109 -0.28 -0.03 25.40
CA ILE A 109 0.48 0.71 24.38
C ILE A 109 1.74 -0.05 23.95
N PRO A 110 2.63 -0.54 24.83
CA PRO A 110 3.77 -1.34 24.42
C PRO A 110 3.38 -2.65 23.71
N LEU A 111 2.33 -3.34 24.17
CA LEU A 111 1.84 -4.55 23.49
C LEU A 111 1.34 -4.24 22.08
N ALA A 112 0.62 -3.13 21.90
CA ALA A 112 0.21 -2.67 20.58
C ALA A 112 1.44 -2.35 19.69
N ALA A 113 2.47 -1.71 20.23
CA ALA A 113 3.71 -1.45 19.49
C ALA A 113 4.35 -2.74 18.94
N LEU A 114 4.34 -3.84 19.73
CA LEU A 114 4.90 -5.12 19.31
C LEU A 114 4.15 -5.74 18.12
N THR A 115 2.87 -5.42 17.92
CA THR A 115 2.11 -5.89 16.74
C THR A 115 2.61 -5.27 15.43
N GLY A 116 3.31 -4.14 15.49
CA GLY A 116 3.83 -3.44 14.32
C GLY A 116 4.92 -4.21 13.54
N VAL A 117 5.44 -5.32 14.04
CA VAL A 117 6.36 -6.18 13.27
C VAL A 117 5.55 -7.01 12.27
N LEU A 118 5.27 -6.44 11.10
CA LEU A 118 4.44 -7.05 10.06
C LEU A 118 5.28 -7.86 9.06
N PRO A 119 4.84 -9.08 8.65
CA PRO A 119 5.51 -9.81 7.58
C PRO A 119 5.36 -9.05 6.25
N PRO A 120 6.46 -8.79 5.49
CA PRO A 120 6.44 -7.97 4.29
C PRO A 120 5.88 -8.71 3.05
N ILE A 121 4.66 -9.25 3.15
CA ILE A 121 4.04 -10.09 2.11
C ILE A 121 3.85 -9.34 0.80
N SER A 122 3.37 -8.09 0.85
CA SER A 122 3.17 -7.26 -0.35
C SER A 122 4.49 -7.06 -1.12
N SER A 123 5.57 -6.75 -0.40
CA SER A 123 6.91 -6.56 -0.99
C SER A 123 7.44 -7.87 -1.58
N CYS A 124 7.27 -9.00 -0.87
CA CYS A 124 7.64 -10.32 -1.34
C CYS A 124 6.88 -10.71 -2.61
N GLN A 125 5.57 -10.48 -2.65
CA GLN A 125 4.75 -10.76 -3.83
C GLN A 125 5.20 -9.92 -5.03
N ARG A 126 5.40 -8.61 -4.86
CA ARG A 126 5.85 -7.71 -5.93
C ARG A 126 7.23 -8.10 -6.46
N ALA A 127 8.14 -8.52 -5.59
CA ALA A 127 9.46 -9.03 -5.99
C ALA A 127 9.35 -10.33 -6.81
N ILE A 128 8.43 -11.25 -6.45
CA ILE A 128 8.14 -12.44 -7.26
C ILE A 128 7.58 -12.04 -8.63
N LEU A 129 6.59 -11.13 -8.68
CA LEU A 129 6.00 -10.69 -9.95
C LEU A 129 7.06 -10.06 -10.87
N ALA A 130 7.97 -9.24 -10.33
CA ALA A 130 9.10 -8.68 -11.06
C ALA A 130 10.06 -9.74 -11.62
N SER A 131 10.22 -10.87 -10.93
CA SER A 131 11.07 -11.97 -11.39
C SER A 131 10.41 -12.88 -12.43
N LEU A 132 9.07 -12.88 -12.49
CA LEU A 132 8.30 -13.74 -13.40
C LEU A 132 7.92 -13.06 -14.71
N PHE A 133 7.74 -11.75 -14.68
CA PHE A 133 7.18 -10.97 -15.79
C PHE A 133 8.04 -9.77 -16.11
N SER A 134 7.96 -9.32 -17.38
CA SER A 134 8.57 -8.10 -17.87
C SER A 134 7.61 -7.39 -18.83
N GLY A 135 7.85 -6.09 -19.08
CA GLY A 135 7.07 -5.30 -20.04
C GLY A 135 5.56 -5.28 -19.72
N PRO A 136 4.69 -5.41 -20.74
CA PRO A 136 3.23 -5.31 -20.57
C PRO A 136 2.64 -6.33 -19.61
N ARG A 137 3.24 -7.54 -19.48
CA ARG A 137 2.76 -8.56 -18.53
C ARG A 137 3.05 -8.19 -17.09
N LEU A 138 4.20 -7.58 -16.81
CA LEU A 138 4.53 -7.06 -15.50
C LEU A 138 3.57 -5.93 -15.11
N GLN A 139 3.34 -4.99 -16.02
CA GLN A 139 2.37 -3.91 -15.85
C GLN A 139 0.97 -4.42 -15.51
N SER A 140 0.45 -5.40 -16.26
CA SER A 140 -0.86 -6.01 -15.96
C SER A 140 -0.86 -6.74 -14.61
N SER A 141 0.24 -7.39 -14.23
CA SER A 141 0.34 -8.07 -12.92
C SER A 141 0.32 -7.09 -11.76
N TYR A 142 0.95 -5.93 -11.90
CA TYR A 142 0.91 -4.87 -10.90
C TYR A 142 -0.41 -4.11 -10.86
N ALA A 143 -1.11 -3.98 -11.99
CA ALA A 143 -2.47 -3.47 -12.01
C ALA A 143 -3.43 -4.40 -11.22
N LEU A 144 -3.29 -5.72 -11.39
CA LEU A 144 -4.03 -6.69 -10.58
C LEU A 144 -3.68 -6.59 -9.09
N GLU A 145 -2.39 -6.41 -8.78
CA GLU A 145 -1.91 -6.22 -7.42
C GLU A 145 -2.49 -4.96 -6.75
N ALA A 146 -2.60 -3.85 -7.50
CA ALA A 146 -3.22 -2.63 -7.01
C ALA A 146 -4.71 -2.83 -6.70
N ILE A 147 -5.45 -3.54 -7.55
CA ILE A 147 -6.86 -3.88 -7.31
C ILE A 147 -7.01 -4.74 -6.05
N VAL A 148 -6.13 -5.73 -5.86
CA VAL A 148 -6.13 -6.57 -4.65
C VAL A 148 -5.84 -5.73 -3.40
N GLN A 149 -4.93 -4.76 -3.49
CA GLN A 149 -4.62 -3.84 -2.39
C GLN A 149 -5.86 -3.03 -1.98
N GLU A 150 -6.61 -2.49 -2.95
CA GLU A 150 -7.87 -1.78 -2.69
C GLU A 150 -8.91 -2.69 -2.02
N ALA A 151 -9.05 -3.94 -2.49
CA ALA A 151 -9.97 -4.91 -1.89
C ALA A 151 -9.62 -5.23 -0.43
N VAL A 152 -8.33 -5.28 -0.07
CA VAL A 152 -7.86 -5.48 1.30
C VAL A 152 -8.26 -4.30 2.20
N PHE A 153 -8.04 -3.06 1.74
CA PHE A 153 -8.38 -1.88 2.54
C PHE A 153 -9.89 -1.64 2.64
N THR A 154 -10.64 -1.96 1.58
CA THR A 154 -12.11 -1.83 1.59
C THR A 154 -12.78 -2.94 2.40
N GLY A 155 -12.31 -4.18 2.27
CA GLY A 155 -12.90 -5.35 2.94
C GLY A 155 -12.46 -5.52 4.40
N GLY A 156 -11.28 -5.04 4.74
CA GLY A 156 -10.71 -5.18 6.09
C GLY A 156 -11.61 -4.64 7.19
N PRO A 157 -12.05 -3.38 7.16
CA PRO A 157 -12.90 -2.81 8.19
C PRO A 157 -14.22 -3.57 8.41
N LEU A 158 -14.78 -4.17 7.36
CA LEU A 158 -15.97 -5.02 7.48
C LEU A 158 -15.69 -6.26 8.32
N ILE A 159 -14.54 -6.91 8.10
CA ILE A 159 -14.10 -8.08 8.90
C ILE A 159 -13.93 -7.69 10.36
N ALA A 160 -13.27 -6.56 10.64
CA ALA A 160 -13.10 -6.07 12.01
C ALA A 160 -14.44 -5.82 12.71
N THR A 161 -15.35 -5.15 12.00
CA THR A 161 -16.68 -4.81 12.54
C THR A 161 -17.51 -6.06 12.83
N VAL A 162 -17.52 -7.02 11.90
CA VAL A 162 -18.26 -8.29 12.09
C VAL A 162 -17.63 -9.10 13.23
N ALA A 163 -16.30 -9.21 13.27
CA ALA A 163 -15.61 -9.94 14.33
C ALA A 163 -15.88 -9.31 15.71
N ALA A 164 -15.80 -7.97 15.81
CA ALA A 164 -16.09 -7.27 17.07
C ALA A 164 -17.56 -7.39 17.48
N ALA A 165 -18.50 -7.36 16.54
CA ALA A 165 -19.93 -7.51 16.81
C ALA A 165 -20.30 -8.91 17.30
N THR A 166 -19.61 -9.95 16.83
CA THR A 166 -19.93 -11.35 17.15
C THR A 166 -19.15 -11.91 18.35
N GLY A 167 -17.90 -11.49 18.54
CA GLY A 167 -17.01 -12.02 19.58
C GLY A 167 -16.41 -10.96 20.51
N GLY A 168 -16.94 -9.73 20.49
CA GLY A 168 -16.44 -8.60 21.27
C GLY A 168 -15.18 -7.96 20.67
N PRO A 169 -14.69 -6.84 21.27
CA PRO A 169 -13.57 -6.07 20.74
C PRO A 169 -12.28 -6.87 20.48
N PRO A 170 -11.91 -7.89 21.31
CA PRO A 170 -10.69 -8.67 21.08
C PRO A 170 -10.78 -9.64 19.89
N ALA A 171 -11.99 -10.01 19.46
CA ALA A 171 -12.17 -10.99 18.37
C ALA A 171 -11.52 -10.52 17.06
N ALA A 172 -11.56 -9.23 16.75
CA ALA A 172 -10.91 -8.68 15.57
C ALA A 172 -9.40 -8.97 15.56
N LEU A 173 -8.72 -8.85 16.71
CA LEU A 173 -7.28 -9.10 16.82
C LEU A 173 -6.95 -10.60 16.78
N TYR A 174 -7.78 -11.47 17.34
CA TYR A 174 -7.61 -12.92 17.18
C TYR A 174 -7.80 -13.36 15.73
N VAL A 175 -8.80 -12.81 15.04
CA VAL A 175 -9.00 -13.05 13.60
C VAL A 175 -7.78 -12.55 12.80
N ALA A 176 -7.26 -11.37 13.12
CA ALA A 176 -6.06 -10.84 12.49
C ALA A 176 -4.85 -11.77 12.70
N ALA A 177 -4.61 -12.22 13.93
CA ALA A 177 -3.55 -13.17 14.26
C ALA A 177 -3.65 -14.46 13.44
N GLY A 178 -4.84 -15.04 13.37
CA GLY A 178 -5.12 -16.26 12.60
C GLY A 178 -4.87 -16.06 11.11
N LEU A 179 -5.40 -15.00 10.51
CA LEU A 179 -5.23 -14.70 9.09
C LEU A 179 -3.76 -14.39 8.73
N THR A 180 -3.06 -13.61 9.57
CA THR A 180 -1.61 -13.34 9.37
C THR A 180 -0.82 -14.64 9.36
N LEU A 181 -1.02 -15.50 10.35
CA LEU A 181 -0.25 -16.74 10.48
C LEU A 181 -0.59 -17.73 9.35
N LEU A 182 -1.88 -18.05 9.17
CA LEU A 182 -2.35 -19.00 8.16
C LEU A 182 -2.00 -18.53 6.74
N GLY A 183 -2.26 -17.25 6.44
CA GLY A 183 -1.97 -16.66 5.14
C GLY A 183 -0.48 -16.65 4.84
N THR A 184 0.36 -16.20 5.80
CA THR A 184 1.82 -16.14 5.60
C THR A 184 2.44 -17.53 5.49
N VAL A 185 2.03 -18.50 6.29
CA VAL A 185 2.51 -19.89 6.18
C VAL A 185 2.09 -20.49 4.82
N SER A 186 0.85 -20.25 4.41
CA SER A 186 0.37 -20.68 3.09
C SER A 186 1.17 -20.03 1.96
N PHE A 187 1.44 -18.72 2.02
CA PHE A 187 2.28 -18.00 1.07
C PHE A 187 3.70 -18.57 1.00
N ALA A 188 4.34 -18.76 2.17
CA ALA A 188 5.69 -19.30 2.29
C ALA A 188 5.82 -20.76 1.75
N ARG A 189 4.72 -21.52 1.76
CA ARG A 189 4.66 -22.89 1.22
C ARG A 189 4.46 -22.94 -0.29
N THR A 190 4.06 -21.83 -0.95
CA THR A 190 3.90 -21.83 -2.40
C THR A 190 5.22 -22.11 -3.11
N ARG A 191 5.14 -22.76 -4.28
CA ARG A 191 6.31 -23.07 -5.09
C ARG A 191 7.10 -21.82 -5.46
N LEU A 192 6.40 -20.74 -5.83
CA LEU A 192 7.00 -19.50 -6.27
C LEU A 192 7.76 -18.81 -5.13
N SER A 193 7.17 -18.72 -3.92
CA SER A 193 7.87 -18.13 -2.77
C SER A 193 9.09 -18.96 -2.34
N ARG A 194 8.99 -20.29 -2.38
CA ARG A 194 10.13 -21.17 -2.05
C ARG A 194 11.26 -21.09 -3.06
N ALA A 195 10.93 -20.92 -4.34
CA ALA A 195 11.92 -20.83 -5.40
C ALA A 195 12.58 -19.46 -5.49
N TRP A 196 11.91 -18.43 -5.00
CA TRP A 196 12.41 -17.05 -5.13
C TRP A 196 13.69 -16.84 -4.32
N ARG A 197 14.67 -16.21 -4.95
CA ARG A 197 15.93 -15.75 -4.35
C ARG A 197 16.31 -14.43 -4.99
N ALA A 198 16.75 -13.48 -4.17
CA ALA A 198 17.39 -12.29 -4.70
C ALA A 198 18.77 -12.64 -5.27
N PRO A 199 19.22 -11.99 -6.37
CA PRO A 199 20.57 -12.12 -6.85
C PRO A 199 21.59 -11.81 -5.74
N ARG A 200 22.67 -12.60 -5.68
CA ARG A 200 23.79 -12.34 -4.75
C ARG A 200 24.70 -11.29 -5.36
N VAL A 201 24.54 -10.07 -4.93
CA VAL A 201 25.37 -8.94 -5.37
C VAL A 201 25.98 -8.28 -4.13
N ASP A 202 27.17 -7.70 -4.31
CA ASP A 202 27.81 -6.92 -3.25
C ASP A 202 26.97 -5.67 -2.97
N ARG A 203 26.40 -5.60 -1.75
CA ARG A 203 25.43 -4.55 -1.38
C ARG A 203 26.17 -3.29 -1.00
N GLY A 204 26.04 -2.26 -1.81
CA GLY A 204 26.53 -0.93 -1.44
C GLY A 204 25.96 -0.44 -0.10
N ARG A 205 26.71 0.42 0.60
CA ARG A 205 26.37 0.94 1.95
C ARG A 205 25.04 1.68 2.04
N GLY A 206 24.44 2.10 0.91
CA GLY A 206 23.23 2.93 0.87
C GLY A 206 21.89 2.15 0.86
N GLY A 207 21.88 0.81 0.78
CA GLY A 207 20.66 0.04 0.59
C GLY A 207 19.87 0.46 -0.66
N ALA A 208 18.59 0.08 -0.75
CA ALA A 208 17.72 0.44 -1.89
C ALA A 208 17.55 1.96 -2.06
N MET A 209 17.57 2.73 -0.95
CA MET A 209 17.50 4.19 -0.96
C MET A 209 18.77 4.88 -1.48
N GLY A 210 19.86 4.14 -1.73
CA GLY A 210 21.03 4.63 -2.45
C GLY A 210 20.71 5.03 -3.90
N ALA A 211 19.72 4.40 -4.54
CA ALA A 211 19.31 4.70 -5.91
C ALA A 211 18.46 5.99 -5.97
N PRO A 212 18.85 7.01 -6.78
CA PRO A 212 18.10 8.27 -6.88
C PRO A 212 16.64 8.07 -7.33
N GLY A 213 16.41 7.12 -8.24
CA GLY A 213 15.04 6.81 -8.72
C GLY A 213 14.15 6.24 -7.63
N VAL A 214 14.68 5.34 -6.78
CA VAL A 214 13.94 4.79 -5.65
C VAL A 214 13.59 5.88 -4.64
N ARG A 215 14.51 6.80 -4.34
CA ARG A 215 14.24 7.97 -3.47
C ARG A 215 13.13 8.87 -4.02
N LEU A 216 13.20 9.17 -5.32
CA LEU A 216 12.18 10.00 -5.97
C LEU A 216 10.80 9.33 -5.90
N LEU A 217 10.73 8.02 -6.17
CA LEU A 217 9.49 7.26 -6.10
C LEU A 217 8.96 7.11 -4.66
N PHE A 218 9.85 7.04 -3.67
CA PHE A 218 9.46 7.10 -2.25
C PHE A 218 8.80 8.43 -1.90
N VAL A 219 9.42 9.56 -2.30
CA VAL A 219 8.85 10.90 -2.08
C VAL A 219 7.51 11.05 -2.81
N PHE A 220 7.43 10.57 -4.05
CA PHE A 220 6.17 10.57 -4.80
C PHE A 220 5.09 9.74 -4.09
N ALA A 221 5.41 8.53 -3.62
CA ALA A 221 4.49 7.68 -2.89
C ALA A 221 3.98 8.33 -1.59
N LEU A 222 4.86 9.02 -0.86
CA LEU A 222 4.51 9.78 0.34
C LEU A 222 3.52 10.91 0.01
N LEU A 223 3.80 11.69 -1.04
CA LEU A 223 2.96 12.80 -1.47
C LEU A 223 1.60 12.31 -2.03
N ALA A 224 1.59 11.23 -2.80
CA ALA A 224 0.35 10.60 -3.26
C ALA A 224 -0.48 10.07 -2.09
N ALA A 225 0.15 9.49 -1.08
CA ALA A 225 -0.53 9.01 0.13
C ALA A 225 -1.11 10.17 0.97
N ILE A 226 -0.45 11.34 1.00
CA ILE A 226 -1.02 12.58 1.58
C ILE A 226 -2.34 12.93 0.88
N SER A 227 -2.38 12.82 -0.45
CA SER A 227 -3.62 13.06 -1.21
C SER A 227 -4.72 12.06 -0.85
N PHE A 228 -4.39 10.80 -0.67
CA PHE A 228 -5.39 9.76 -0.37
C PHE A 228 -5.98 9.96 1.03
N GLY A 229 -5.15 10.11 2.07
CA GLY A 229 -5.63 10.38 3.43
C GLY A 229 -6.35 11.71 3.55
N GLY A 230 -5.86 12.74 2.86
CA GLY A 230 -6.51 14.05 2.81
C GLY A 230 -7.90 13.99 2.18
N PHE A 231 -8.05 13.30 1.06
CA PHE A 231 -9.35 13.14 0.39
C PHE A 231 -10.36 12.38 1.24
N GLU A 232 -9.95 11.27 1.89
CA GLU A 232 -10.84 10.47 2.74
C GLU A 232 -11.44 11.29 3.88
N VAL A 233 -10.60 12.06 4.58
CA VAL A 233 -11.07 12.92 5.67
C VAL A 233 -11.93 14.09 5.14
N ALA A 234 -11.51 14.74 4.05
CA ALA A 234 -12.22 15.85 3.45
C ALA A 234 -13.62 15.45 2.98
N VAL A 235 -13.77 14.30 2.31
CA VAL A 235 -15.07 13.78 1.87
C VAL A 235 -15.98 13.47 3.05
N THR A 236 -15.41 12.93 4.13
CA THR A 236 -16.16 12.64 5.36
C THR A 236 -16.66 13.95 6.03
N ALA A 237 -15.79 14.96 6.11
CA ALA A 237 -16.15 16.29 6.62
C ALA A 237 -17.21 16.95 5.73
N PHE A 238 -17.05 16.90 4.42
CA PHE A 238 -17.99 17.47 3.45
C PHE A 238 -19.39 16.84 3.58
N ALA A 239 -19.49 15.52 3.74
CA ALA A 239 -20.75 14.84 3.96
C ALA A 239 -21.45 15.26 5.26
N ARG A 240 -20.66 15.50 6.33
CA ARG A 240 -21.18 16.03 7.60
C ARG A 240 -21.67 17.48 7.48
N GLU A 241 -20.92 18.38 6.83
CA GLU A 241 -21.30 19.76 6.58
C GLU A 241 -22.64 19.87 5.84
N HIS A 242 -22.97 18.89 4.98
CA HIS A 242 -24.23 18.85 4.22
C HIS A 242 -25.34 18.06 4.91
N GLY A 243 -25.17 17.63 6.18
CA GLY A 243 -26.20 16.94 6.96
C GLY A 243 -26.42 15.46 6.53
N VAL A 244 -25.53 14.86 5.74
CA VAL A 244 -25.65 13.49 5.23
C VAL A 244 -24.40 12.66 5.52
N PRO A 245 -24.00 12.46 6.79
CA PRO A 245 -22.74 11.81 7.15
C PRO A 245 -22.56 10.42 6.55
N ASN A 246 -23.65 9.69 6.33
CA ASN A 246 -23.61 8.36 5.73
C ASN A 246 -23.22 8.37 4.23
N ALA A 247 -23.31 9.51 3.54
CA ALA A 247 -22.90 9.65 2.16
C ALA A 247 -21.37 9.54 1.97
N ALA A 248 -20.57 9.76 3.03
CA ALA A 248 -19.13 9.59 2.98
C ALA A 248 -18.73 8.18 2.51
N GLY A 249 -19.38 7.15 3.03
CA GLY A 249 -19.14 5.77 2.61
C GLY A 249 -19.47 5.52 1.14
N VAL A 250 -20.50 6.18 0.60
CA VAL A 250 -20.85 6.09 -0.84
C VAL A 250 -19.76 6.73 -1.70
N PHE A 251 -19.24 7.89 -1.32
CA PHE A 251 -18.16 8.56 -2.08
C PHE A 251 -16.87 7.73 -2.08
N LEU A 252 -16.50 7.17 -0.93
CA LEU A 252 -15.32 6.29 -0.83
C LEU A 252 -15.51 4.99 -1.63
N ALA A 253 -16.74 4.42 -1.64
CA ALA A 253 -17.06 3.27 -2.46
C ALA A 253 -16.96 3.59 -3.97
N LEU A 254 -17.48 4.75 -4.41
CA LEU A 254 -17.36 5.21 -5.80
C LEU A 254 -15.89 5.43 -6.18
N TRP A 255 -15.09 5.99 -5.28
CA TRP A 255 -13.65 6.16 -5.47
C TRP A 255 -12.93 4.81 -5.64
N ALA A 256 -13.24 3.82 -4.77
CA ALA A 256 -12.69 2.46 -4.88
C ALA A 256 -13.13 1.75 -6.17
N ILE A 257 -14.39 1.89 -6.59
CA ILE A 257 -14.90 1.37 -7.86
C ILE A 257 -14.16 2.02 -9.04
N GLY A 258 -13.96 3.34 -8.99
CA GLY A 258 -13.15 4.07 -9.96
C GLY A 258 -11.73 3.51 -10.04
N SER A 259 -11.07 3.29 -8.90
CA SER A 259 -9.72 2.72 -8.83
C SER A 259 -9.66 1.32 -9.45
N ALA A 260 -10.60 0.45 -9.10
CA ALA A 260 -10.67 -0.90 -9.68
C ALA A 260 -10.89 -0.85 -11.21
N ALA A 261 -11.80 0.00 -11.69
CA ALA A 261 -12.04 0.18 -13.13
C ALA A 261 -10.80 0.73 -13.84
N GLY A 262 -10.15 1.74 -13.28
CA GLY A 262 -8.90 2.31 -13.78
C GLY A 262 -7.78 1.27 -13.88
N GLY A 263 -7.62 0.45 -12.85
CA GLY A 263 -6.66 -0.66 -12.83
C GLY A 263 -6.93 -1.70 -13.91
N LEU A 264 -8.20 -2.09 -14.08
CA LEU A 264 -8.61 -3.06 -15.12
C LEU A 264 -8.34 -2.50 -16.52
N ILE A 265 -8.72 -1.25 -16.78
CA ILE A 265 -8.49 -0.58 -18.08
C ILE A 265 -6.99 -0.45 -18.33
N TYR A 266 -6.24 0.04 -17.34
CA TYR A 266 -4.80 0.28 -17.46
C TYR A 266 -4.03 -1.01 -17.71
N GLY A 267 -4.29 -2.06 -16.95
CA GLY A 267 -3.61 -3.34 -17.06
C GLY A 267 -4.02 -4.17 -18.30
N ALA A 268 -5.17 -3.86 -18.91
CA ALA A 268 -5.66 -4.50 -20.14
C ALA A 268 -5.09 -3.88 -21.42
N HIS A 269 -4.43 -2.70 -21.33
CA HIS A 269 -3.95 -1.95 -22.49
C HIS A 269 -2.43 -2.00 -22.59
N ALA A 270 -1.91 -2.24 -23.82
CA ALA A 270 -0.49 -2.15 -24.10
C ALA A 270 -0.13 -0.69 -24.43
N TRP A 271 0.49 -0.01 -23.49
CA TRP A 271 0.83 1.41 -23.63
C TRP A 271 2.11 1.59 -24.45
N ARG A 272 2.10 2.57 -25.35
CA ARG A 272 3.26 2.88 -26.23
C ARG A 272 4.36 3.68 -25.54
N HIS A 273 4.03 4.38 -24.45
CA HIS A 273 4.99 5.22 -23.74
C HIS A 273 5.68 4.44 -22.64
N THR A 274 6.90 4.83 -22.30
CA THR A 274 7.68 4.27 -21.20
C THR A 274 7.04 4.59 -19.84
N PRO A 275 7.23 3.75 -18.80
CA PRO A 275 6.61 3.94 -17.49
C PRO A 275 6.89 5.31 -16.86
N ASP A 276 8.10 5.88 -17.09
CA ASP A 276 8.49 7.22 -16.61
C ASP A 276 7.64 8.35 -17.20
N ILE A 277 7.21 8.22 -18.46
CA ILE A 277 6.30 9.18 -19.11
C ILE A 277 4.88 8.96 -18.61
N GLN A 278 4.47 7.69 -18.48
CA GLN A 278 3.12 7.35 -18.08
C GLN A 278 2.80 7.84 -16.66
N ILE A 279 3.71 7.61 -15.69
CA ILE A 279 3.47 8.02 -14.29
C ILE A 279 3.28 9.53 -14.18
N ASN A 280 4.06 10.32 -14.93
CA ASN A 280 3.90 11.78 -14.97
C ASN A 280 2.53 12.19 -15.49
N ARG A 281 2.07 11.57 -16.60
CA ARG A 281 0.77 11.89 -17.19
C ARG A 281 -0.38 11.50 -16.27
N VAL A 282 -0.33 10.30 -15.70
CA VAL A 282 -1.38 9.82 -14.81
C VAL A 282 -1.42 10.63 -13.51
N ALA A 283 -0.25 11.01 -12.96
CA ALA A 283 -0.19 11.88 -11.77
C ALA A 283 -0.76 13.27 -12.06
N LEU A 284 -0.48 13.85 -13.22
CA LEU A 284 -1.04 15.13 -13.64
C LEU A 284 -2.56 15.04 -13.83
N VAL A 285 -3.05 13.97 -14.50
CA VAL A 285 -4.48 13.71 -14.65
C VAL A 285 -5.16 13.54 -13.28
N ALA A 286 -4.54 12.82 -12.35
CA ALA A 286 -5.03 12.67 -10.99
C ALA A 286 -5.13 14.03 -10.27
N ALA A 287 -4.10 14.88 -10.36
CA ALA A 287 -4.10 16.21 -9.75
C ALA A 287 -5.23 17.09 -10.29
N VAL A 288 -5.41 17.09 -11.61
CA VAL A 288 -6.48 17.87 -12.29
C VAL A 288 -7.87 17.31 -11.98
N ALA A 289 -8.01 15.98 -11.85
CA ALA A 289 -9.28 15.33 -11.53
C ALA A 289 -9.85 15.73 -10.15
N PHE A 290 -9.00 16.12 -9.21
CA PHE A 290 -9.44 16.63 -7.90
C PHE A 290 -9.91 18.09 -7.95
N LEU A 291 -9.48 18.90 -8.93
CA LEU A 291 -9.79 20.35 -8.97
C LEU A 291 -11.29 20.66 -9.01
N PRO A 292 -12.15 19.97 -9.79
CA PRO A 292 -13.60 20.22 -9.75
C PRO A 292 -14.20 19.96 -8.39
N ALA A 293 -13.67 18.99 -7.62
CA ALA A 293 -14.14 18.70 -6.28
C ALA A 293 -13.85 19.84 -5.29
N VAL A 294 -12.79 20.63 -5.50
CA VAL A 294 -12.51 21.86 -4.71
C VAL A 294 -13.55 22.95 -4.98
N ALA A 295 -13.97 23.10 -6.22
CA ALA A 295 -14.94 24.13 -6.65
C ALA A 295 -16.40 23.75 -6.37
N THR A 296 -16.70 22.49 -6.07
CA THR A 296 -18.05 21.95 -6.06
C THR A 296 -18.80 22.24 -4.75
N PRO A 297 -19.95 22.90 -4.80
CA PRO A 297 -20.81 23.11 -3.64
C PRO A 297 -21.79 21.95 -3.41
N ASN A 298 -21.82 20.92 -4.24
CA ASN A 298 -22.92 19.95 -4.31
C ASN A 298 -22.43 18.50 -4.22
N LEU A 299 -23.05 17.71 -3.33
CA LEU A 299 -22.81 16.29 -3.13
C LEU A 299 -23.01 15.47 -4.42
N TRP A 300 -24.00 15.81 -5.25
CA TRP A 300 -24.30 15.12 -6.50
C TRP A 300 -23.20 15.28 -7.57
N VAL A 301 -22.41 16.35 -7.48
CA VAL A 301 -21.25 16.55 -8.35
C VAL A 301 -20.02 15.89 -7.76
N LEU A 302 -19.87 15.87 -6.43
CA LEU A 302 -18.75 15.20 -5.77
C LEU A 302 -18.75 13.68 -6.02
N ALA A 303 -19.90 13.04 -6.11
CA ALA A 303 -20.02 11.59 -6.33
C ALA A 303 -19.37 11.12 -7.65
N PRO A 304 -19.72 11.64 -8.83
CA PRO A 304 -19.05 11.27 -10.07
C PRO A 304 -17.58 11.72 -10.08
N MET A 305 -17.22 12.84 -9.45
CA MET A 305 -15.84 13.30 -9.35
C MET A 305 -14.99 12.33 -8.52
N ALA A 306 -15.51 11.78 -7.42
CA ALA A 306 -14.82 10.76 -6.64
C ALA A 306 -14.50 9.52 -7.50
N ALA A 307 -15.46 9.04 -8.30
CA ALA A 307 -15.23 7.92 -9.21
C ALA A 307 -14.18 8.24 -10.29
N ILE A 308 -14.23 9.44 -10.88
CA ILE A 308 -13.27 9.89 -11.90
C ILE A 308 -11.86 10.04 -11.30
N ALA A 309 -11.73 10.65 -10.14
CA ALA A 309 -10.45 10.76 -9.43
C ALA A 309 -9.90 9.36 -9.07
N GLY A 310 -10.78 8.44 -8.69
CA GLY A 310 -10.45 7.04 -8.43
C GLY A 310 -9.79 6.36 -9.61
N LEU A 311 -10.22 6.61 -10.85
CA LEU A 311 -9.66 5.98 -12.07
C LEU A 311 -8.14 6.10 -12.21
N ALA A 312 -7.50 7.08 -11.59
CA ALA A 312 -6.06 7.27 -11.64
C ALA A 312 -5.27 6.45 -10.59
N ILE A 313 -5.91 5.97 -9.52
CA ILE A 313 -5.21 5.41 -8.34
C ILE A 313 -4.48 4.12 -8.68
N ALA A 314 -5.21 3.07 -9.13
CA ALA A 314 -4.59 1.79 -9.45
C ALA A 314 -3.58 1.88 -10.61
N PRO A 315 -3.78 2.70 -11.67
CA PRO A 315 -2.72 3.01 -12.64
C PRO A 315 -1.47 3.63 -12.01
N LEU A 316 -1.61 4.62 -11.10
CA LEU A 316 -0.47 5.22 -10.40
C LEU A 316 0.30 4.20 -9.57
N LEU A 317 -0.41 3.35 -8.81
CA LEU A 317 0.21 2.29 -8.02
C LEU A 317 0.92 1.27 -8.91
N SER A 318 0.29 0.85 -10.02
CA SER A 318 0.90 -0.08 -10.98
C SER A 318 2.19 0.48 -11.57
N LEU A 319 2.19 1.75 -11.97
CA LEU A 319 3.36 2.45 -12.51
C LEU A 319 4.46 2.62 -11.46
N LEU A 320 4.08 2.98 -10.23
CA LEU A 320 5.00 3.08 -9.11
C LEU A 320 5.69 1.73 -8.83
N TYR A 321 4.92 0.63 -8.83
CA TYR A 321 5.49 -0.71 -8.64
C TYR A 321 6.38 -1.12 -9.80
N THR A 322 6.00 -0.81 -11.05
CA THR A 322 6.82 -1.09 -12.24
C THR A 322 8.17 -0.37 -12.14
N LEU A 323 8.15 0.94 -11.89
CA LEU A 323 9.37 1.75 -11.80
C LEU A 323 10.25 1.36 -10.61
N ILE A 324 9.67 1.04 -9.45
CA ILE A 324 10.47 0.53 -8.32
C ILE A 324 11.12 -0.81 -8.68
N GLY A 325 10.41 -1.71 -9.32
CA GLY A 325 10.96 -2.99 -9.77
C GLY A 325 12.10 -2.84 -10.77
N GLU A 326 12.03 -1.84 -11.66
CA GLU A 326 13.05 -1.54 -12.67
C GLU A 326 14.25 -0.76 -12.12
N LEU A 327 14.04 0.12 -11.13
CA LEU A 327 15.06 1.03 -10.59
C LEU A 327 15.72 0.54 -9.31
N ALA A 328 15.15 -0.50 -8.69
CA ALA A 328 15.74 -1.10 -7.50
C ALA A 328 17.12 -1.68 -7.83
N PRO A 329 18.15 -1.41 -7.00
CA PRO A 329 19.45 -2.06 -7.17
C PRO A 329 19.29 -3.60 -7.15
N GLU A 330 20.15 -4.28 -7.91
CA GLU A 330 20.16 -5.74 -7.91
C GLU A 330 20.28 -6.30 -6.49
N GLY A 331 19.51 -7.34 -6.18
CA GLY A 331 19.48 -7.97 -4.86
C GLY A 331 18.78 -7.16 -3.76
N MET A 332 18.13 -6.01 -4.06
CA MET A 332 17.47 -5.14 -3.09
C MET A 332 16.00 -4.83 -3.44
N VAL A 333 15.38 -5.65 -4.27
CA VAL A 333 14.02 -5.41 -4.80
C VAL A 333 12.97 -5.46 -3.69
N THR A 334 13.07 -6.41 -2.76
CA THR A 334 12.11 -6.51 -1.65
C THR A 334 12.28 -5.34 -0.67
N GLU A 335 13.52 -4.92 -0.40
CA GLU A 335 13.79 -3.72 0.40
C GLU A 335 13.18 -2.49 -0.25
N ALA A 336 13.37 -2.29 -1.57
CA ALA A 336 12.81 -1.15 -2.30
C ALA A 336 11.27 -1.11 -2.22
N PHE A 337 10.60 -2.23 -2.40
CA PHE A 337 9.15 -2.31 -2.20
C PHE A 337 8.72 -2.10 -0.74
N SER A 338 9.54 -2.50 0.22
CA SER A 338 9.21 -2.32 1.64
C SER A 338 9.23 -0.85 2.07
N TRP A 339 10.00 0.00 1.39
CA TRP A 339 9.96 1.46 1.60
C TRP A 339 8.59 2.07 1.25
N LEU A 340 7.81 1.46 0.34
CA LEU A 340 6.42 1.89 0.11
C LEU A 340 5.54 1.65 1.34
N SER A 341 5.78 0.55 2.07
CA SER A 341 5.07 0.25 3.32
C SER A 341 5.41 1.24 4.45
N VAL A 342 6.47 2.04 4.28
CA VAL A 342 6.79 3.18 5.13
C VAL A 342 6.11 4.45 4.61
N ALA A 343 6.23 4.73 3.31
CA ALA A 343 5.73 5.96 2.69
C ALA A 343 4.21 6.10 2.80
N PHE A 344 3.46 5.02 2.50
CA PHE A 344 2.01 5.08 2.45
C PHE A 344 1.35 5.40 3.80
N PRO A 345 1.62 4.69 4.91
CA PRO A 345 1.00 5.02 6.20
C PRO A 345 1.37 6.40 6.71
N ILE A 346 2.63 6.82 6.54
CA ILE A 346 3.10 8.15 6.97
C ILE A 346 2.40 9.24 6.16
N GLY A 347 2.42 9.13 4.84
CA GLY A 347 1.77 10.10 3.96
C GLY A 347 0.27 10.19 4.21
N PHE A 348 -0.40 9.04 4.31
CA PHE A 348 -1.83 8.96 4.60
C PHE A 348 -2.18 9.65 5.93
N GLY A 349 -1.43 9.37 7.00
CA GLY A 349 -1.63 9.99 8.31
C GLY A 349 -1.42 11.51 8.28
N ILE A 350 -0.38 11.99 7.60
CA ILE A 350 -0.13 13.44 7.42
C ILE A 350 -1.29 14.08 6.65
N GLY A 351 -1.73 13.47 5.55
CA GLY A 351 -2.84 13.99 4.75
C GLY A 351 -4.15 14.05 5.53
N ALA A 352 -4.47 12.99 6.26
CA ALA A 352 -5.64 12.94 7.13
C ALA A 352 -5.61 14.02 8.22
N ALA A 353 -4.45 14.19 8.88
CA ALA A 353 -4.28 15.20 9.92
C ALA A 353 -4.40 16.64 9.38
N LEU A 354 -3.72 16.94 8.26
CA LEU A 354 -3.79 18.25 7.63
C LEU A 354 -5.21 18.57 7.15
N SER A 355 -5.87 17.61 6.51
CA SER A 355 -7.24 17.78 6.01
C SER A 355 -8.25 17.95 7.14
N GLY A 356 -8.10 17.20 8.23
CA GLY A 356 -8.92 17.38 9.44
C GLY A 356 -8.76 18.76 10.05
N ALA A 357 -7.51 19.19 10.24
CA ALA A 357 -7.23 20.51 10.83
C ALA A 357 -7.80 21.69 10.03
N VAL A 358 -7.80 21.62 8.69
CA VAL A 358 -8.41 22.68 7.86
C VAL A 358 -9.92 22.51 7.70
N ALA A 359 -10.47 21.31 7.84
CA ALA A 359 -11.91 21.08 7.79
C ALA A 359 -12.61 21.75 8.98
N ASP A 360 -11.97 21.79 10.17
CA ASP A 360 -12.51 22.45 11.36
C ASP A 360 -12.53 23.98 11.27
N GLY A 361 -11.82 24.59 10.31
CA GLY A 361 -11.73 26.04 10.10
C GLY A 361 -12.29 26.47 8.73
N PRO A 362 -11.48 26.46 7.65
CA PRO A 362 -11.93 26.90 6.31
C PRO A 362 -12.96 25.97 5.65
N GLY A 363 -13.22 24.77 6.23
CA GLY A 363 -14.18 23.80 5.76
C GLY A 363 -13.60 22.68 4.92
N ALA A 364 -14.42 21.67 4.64
CA ALA A 364 -14.03 20.44 3.95
C ALA A 364 -13.41 20.66 2.57
N ARG A 365 -13.75 21.75 1.87
CA ARG A 365 -13.14 22.10 0.57
C ARG A 365 -11.64 22.37 0.67
N ALA A 366 -11.19 22.99 1.76
CA ALA A 366 -9.77 23.18 1.99
C ALA A 366 -9.04 21.84 2.18
N GLY A 367 -9.69 20.86 2.80
CA GLY A 367 -9.20 19.47 2.87
C GLY A 367 -9.04 18.83 1.49
N ILE A 368 -10.01 19.00 0.58
CA ILE A 368 -9.91 18.51 -0.80
C ILE A 368 -8.74 19.19 -1.53
N ALA A 369 -8.49 20.48 -1.28
CA ALA A 369 -7.34 21.19 -1.86
C ALA A 369 -6.00 20.57 -1.41
N ILE A 370 -5.88 20.09 -0.18
CA ILE A 370 -4.69 19.34 0.30
C ILE A 370 -4.48 18.06 -0.53
N ALA A 371 -5.55 17.35 -0.84
CA ALA A 371 -5.47 16.17 -1.70
C ALA A 371 -4.95 16.52 -3.11
N CYS A 372 -5.41 17.63 -3.70
CA CYS A 372 -4.90 18.12 -4.99
C CYS A 372 -3.41 18.46 -4.91
N LEU A 373 -3.00 19.17 -3.86
CA LEU A 373 -1.62 19.62 -3.68
C LEU A 373 -0.64 18.45 -3.52
N GLY A 374 -0.98 17.42 -2.77
CA GLY A 374 -0.12 16.28 -2.56
C GLY A 374 0.31 15.61 -3.87
N VAL A 375 -0.66 15.14 -4.68
CA VAL A 375 -0.37 14.50 -5.95
C VAL A 375 0.17 15.49 -6.99
N GLY A 376 -0.24 16.76 -6.94
CA GLY A 376 0.26 17.82 -7.82
C GLY A 376 1.75 18.12 -7.60
N ILE A 377 2.18 18.30 -6.34
CA ILE A 377 3.60 18.46 -5.98
C ILE A 377 4.38 17.21 -6.34
N GLY A 378 3.79 16.01 -6.13
CA GLY A 378 4.39 14.74 -6.55
C GLY A 378 4.62 14.68 -8.06
N ALA A 379 3.64 15.09 -8.87
CA ALA A 379 3.77 15.15 -10.32
C ALA A 379 4.86 16.14 -10.75
N LEU A 380 4.93 17.31 -10.14
CA LEU A 380 5.99 18.31 -10.40
C LEU A 380 7.38 17.75 -10.03
N ALA A 381 7.51 17.04 -8.92
CA ALA A 381 8.75 16.39 -8.52
C ALA A 381 9.20 15.35 -9.56
N LEU A 382 8.28 14.51 -10.05
CA LEU A 382 8.58 13.54 -11.11
C LEU A 382 9.06 14.21 -12.40
N VAL A 383 8.43 15.33 -12.81
CA VAL A 383 8.86 16.10 -13.98
C VAL A 383 10.24 16.70 -13.78
N ARG A 384 10.47 17.35 -12.63
CA ARG A 384 11.72 18.07 -12.31
C ARG A 384 12.95 17.17 -12.24
N TRP A 385 12.77 15.95 -11.72
CA TRP A 385 13.84 14.97 -11.53
C TRP A 385 13.69 13.74 -12.43
N ARG A 386 13.07 13.91 -13.59
CA ARG A 386 12.79 12.82 -14.55
C ARG A 386 14.04 12.02 -14.92
N SER A 387 15.22 12.62 -14.93
CA SER A 387 16.48 11.92 -15.19
C SER A 387 16.76 10.77 -14.22
N ALA A 388 16.30 10.87 -12.99
CA ALA A 388 16.43 9.81 -11.99
C ALA A 388 15.54 8.57 -12.28
N LEU A 389 14.50 8.72 -13.12
CA LEU A 389 13.61 7.62 -13.52
C LEU A 389 14.08 6.88 -14.78
N ARG A 390 15.11 7.38 -15.45
CA ARG A 390 15.66 6.71 -16.63
C ARG A 390 16.58 5.59 -16.17
N THR A 391 16.23 4.36 -16.53
CA THR A 391 17.18 3.25 -16.43
C THR A 391 18.37 3.58 -17.29
N SER A 392 19.59 3.54 -16.73
CA SER A 392 20.80 3.51 -17.54
C SER A 392 20.73 2.21 -18.36
N THR A 393 20.35 2.32 -19.62
CA THR A 393 20.46 1.20 -20.57
C THR A 393 21.90 0.73 -20.52
N PRO A 394 22.20 -0.56 -20.27
CA PRO A 394 23.55 -1.05 -20.40
C PRO A 394 23.99 -0.73 -21.81
N THR A 395 25.03 0.07 -21.95
CA THR A 395 25.59 0.46 -23.24
C THR A 395 25.88 -0.83 -24.01
N SER A 396 25.29 -1.00 -25.17
CA SER A 396 25.44 -2.14 -26.10
C SER A 396 26.89 -2.38 -26.57
N SER A 397 27.88 -1.74 -25.95
CA SER A 397 29.31 -1.89 -26.26
C SER A 397 29.95 -3.15 -25.67
N ALA A 398 29.27 -3.84 -24.74
CA ALA A 398 29.83 -5.07 -24.15
C ALA A 398 29.55 -6.35 -24.99
N ILE A 399 28.64 -6.29 -25.96
CA ILE A 399 28.31 -7.48 -26.79
C ILE A 399 29.18 -7.52 -28.07
N GLN A 400 29.76 -6.38 -28.50
CA GLN A 400 30.63 -6.38 -29.68
C GLN A 400 32.08 -6.84 -29.42
N SER A 401 32.55 -6.91 -28.20
CA SER A 401 33.92 -7.32 -27.89
C SER A 401 34.12 -8.84 -27.69
N VAL A 402 33.06 -9.64 -27.72
CA VAL A 402 33.16 -11.12 -27.60
C VAL A 402 33.07 -11.84 -28.96
N GLY A 403 32.66 -11.13 -30.02
CA GLY A 403 32.54 -11.67 -31.39
C GLY A 403 33.78 -11.52 -32.28
N GLU A 404 34.86 -10.87 -31.80
CA GLU A 404 36.08 -10.65 -32.60
C GLU A 404 37.30 -11.42 -32.08
N ARG A 405 37.12 -12.45 -31.29
CA ARG A 405 38.20 -13.35 -30.87
C ARG A 405 37.78 -14.82 -31.04
N ASP A 406 37.58 -15.22 -32.27
CA ASP A 406 37.69 -16.60 -32.77
C ASP A 406 38.16 -16.58 -34.23
#